data_bc2733c15a6a791e5228a678c0ac49ec
#
_entry.id   bc2733c15a6a791e5228a678c0ac49ec
#
_cell.length_a   1.000
_cell.length_b   1.000
_cell.length_c   1.000
_cell.angle_alpha   90.00
_cell.angle_beta   90.00
_cell.angle_gamma   90.00
#
_symmetry.space_group_name_H-M   'P 1'
#
loop_
_entity.id
_entity.type
_entity.pdbx_description
1 polymer ?
#
loop_
_entity_poly.entity_id
_entity_poly.type
_entity_poly.pdbx_seq_one_letter_code
_entity_poly.pdbx_strand_id
1 'polypeptide(L)'
;MKRLSSVAVLLALAGPAVAGDLLSVYQEARVSDPQYGGARASYLAGQEKIAQGRAGLLPQLSVNGSVNYTNLDARFPGSTFFRGGQHDFASDSFGVQLTQPLFRPINREIYEQGKLQARASEIQLNAAEQELMVRVSQGYFDVLLAQANLEFIRAQKSAIAEQLAQAKRNFVVGTATITDTNDAQARFDLANAQEVGSLNDLEVKNRALATITGKYPGGLAGLASPVSLLAPQPADIGAWVEQALGSSLQVEIQRVAVEIAGREIEKSKFGHYPTLDAIASYTDSKANSSAQGFGNALRQGVIGLQLQMPLYTGGAVSSRIREAVANKTKAEQDLENARRQSALSAQTSYLGVTSGLAQVSALRQALRSSEVSLESTKLGREVGVRTSVDVLNSQQQVANARKDLAKSLYDTILAQLKLKQAVGRLNEEDLAAVNRLLSKQ
;
A
#
# COMPACT_ATOMS: atom_id res chain seq x y z
N MET A 1 35.08 27.11 44.26
CA MET A 1 34.56 25.72 44.17
C MET A 1 34.35 25.41 42.72
N LYS A 2 35.20 24.55 42.19
CA LYS A 2 35.37 24.26 40.75
C LYS A 2 34.24 23.31 40.27
N ARG A 3 33.51 23.71 39.22
CA ARG A 3 32.62 22.83 38.48
C ARG A 3 33.40 22.21 37.33
N LEU A 4 33.65 20.89 37.38
CA LEU A 4 34.15 20.12 36.28
C LEU A 4 32.98 19.80 35.35
N SER A 5 33.07 20.30 34.12
CA SER A 5 32.18 19.96 33.00
C SER A 5 32.76 18.74 32.32
N SER A 6 32.10 17.57 32.46
CA SER A 6 32.42 16.35 31.75
C SER A 6 31.83 16.45 30.32
N VAL A 7 32.68 16.66 29.34
CA VAL A 7 32.33 16.52 27.91
C VAL A 7 32.36 15.03 27.57
N ALA A 8 31.19 14.46 27.44
CA ALA A 8 31.04 13.10 26.89
C ALA A 8 31.21 13.15 25.35
N VAL A 9 32.35 12.70 24.86
CA VAL A 9 32.62 12.47 23.46
C VAL A 9 31.84 11.23 23.03
N LEU A 10 30.73 11.42 22.33
CA LEU A 10 30.05 10.34 21.60
C LEU A 10 30.94 9.94 20.41
N LEU A 11 31.73 8.90 20.57
CA LEU A 11 32.32 8.16 19.44
C LEU A 11 31.17 7.51 18.68
N ALA A 12 30.79 8.09 17.53
CA ALA A 12 29.99 7.41 16.52
C ALA A 12 30.83 6.25 15.99
N LEU A 13 30.52 5.04 16.41
CA LEU A 13 30.97 3.80 15.81
C LEU A 13 30.42 3.77 14.37
N ALA A 14 31.22 4.24 13.42
CA ALA A 14 31.00 3.90 12.01
C ALA A 14 31.27 2.40 11.87
N GLY A 15 30.24 1.58 12.07
CA GLY A 15 30.28 0.16 11.70
C GLY A 15 30.60 0.05 10.21
N PRO A 16 31.24 -1.05 9.76
CA PRO A 16 31.46 -1.30 8.34
C PRO A 16 30.12 -1.18 7.63
N ALA A 17 30.08 -0.41 6.54
CA ALA A 17 28.90 -0.30 5.69
C ALA A 17 28.66 -1.70 5.07
N VAL A 18 27.90 -2.53 5.75
CA VAL A 18 27.43 -3.80 5.20
C VAL A 18 26.50 -3.42 4.05
N ALA A 19 26.80 -3.93 2.85
CA ALA A 19 25.90 -3.71 1.71
C ALA A 19 24.47 -4.12 2.12
N GLY A 20 23.51 -3.20 1.90
CA GLY A 20 22.12 -3.45 2.23
C GLY A 20 21.59 -4.64 1.44
N ASP A 21 21.21 -5.71 2.14
CA ASP A 21 20.53 -6.84 1.53
C ASP A 21 19.01 -6.53 1.38
N LEU A 22 18.31 -7.30 0.56
CA LEU A 22 16.89 -7.06 0.27
C LEU A 22 16.04 -7.07 1.54
N LEU A 23 16.35 -7.94 2.49
CA LEU A 23 15.58 -8.09 3.73
C LEU A 23 15.77 -6.87 4.64
N SER A 24 17.00 -6.35 4.76
CA SER A 24 17.26 -5.14 5.55
C SER A 24 16.58 -3.92 4.94
N VAL A 25 16.62 -3.78 3.61
CA VAL A 25 15.93 -2.70 2.88
C VAL A 25 14.41 -2.79 3.08
N TYR A 26 13.85 -4.01 3.07
CA TYR A 26 12.43 -4.21 3.37
C TYR A 26 12.08 -3.83 4.83
N GLN A 27 12.90 -4.21 5.80
CA GLN A 27 12.67 -3.84 7.20
C GLN A 27 12.73 -2.32 7.42
N GLU A 28 13.65 -1.62 6.75
CA GLU A 28 13.68 -0.14 6.76
C GLU A 28 12.40 0.44 6.14
N ALA A 29 11.98 -0.08 4.99
CA ALA A 29 10.75 0.35 4.32
C ALA A 29 9.50 0.11 5.17
N ARG A 30 9.41 -1.01 5.88
CA ARG A 30 8.27 -1.35 6.76
C ARG A 30 8.05 -0.32 7.87
N VAL A 31 9.12 0.35 8.31
CA VAL A 31 9.06 1.41 9.33
C VAL A 31 8.81 2.77 8.70
N SER A 32 9.36 3.03 7.51
CA SER A 32 9.48 4.38 6.95
C SER A 32 8.48 4.66 5.82
N ASP A 33 7.91 3.63 5.15
CA ASP A 33 7.03 3.84 3.99
C ASP A 33 5.70 4.48 4.39
N PRO A 34 5.37 5.68 3.86
CA PRO A 34 4.15 6.38 4.22
C PRO A 34 2.88 5.65 3.78
N GLN A 35 2.92 4.90 2.67
CA GLN A 35 1.78 4.15 2.15
C GLN A 35 1.44 2.98 3.09
N TYR A 36 2.44 2.22 3.54
CA TYR A 36 2.24 1.16 4.53
C TYR A 36 1.87 1.73 5.91
N GLY A 37 2.48 2.86 6.30
CA GLY A 37 2.10 3.60 7.51
C GLY A 37 0.62 4.02 7.51
N GLY A 38 0.13 4.50 6.35
CA GLY A 38 -1.29 4.81 6.15
C GLY A 38 -2.20 3.58 6.26
N ALA A 39 -1.79 2.43 5.71
CA ALA A 39 -2.52 1.18 5.84
C ALA A 39 -2.60 0.70 7.31
N ARG A 40 -1.52 0.81 8.08
CA ARG A 40 -1.51 0.53 9.53
C ARG A 40 -2.46 1.43 10.31
N ALA A 41 -2.45 2.73 10.01
CA ALA A 41 -3.37 3.66 10.64
C ALA A 41 -4.84 3.35 10.28
N SER A 42 -5.12 2.98 9.03
CA SER A 42 -6.44 2.55 8.57
C SER A 42 -6.90 1.26 9.26
N TYR A 43 -6.00 0.32 9.49
CA TYR A 43 -6.29 -0.89 10.28
C TYR A 43 -6.68 -0.54 11.72
N LEU A 44 -5.92 0.33 12.41
CA LEU A 44 -6.25 0.78 13.77
C LEU A 44 -7.61 1.47 13.82
N ALA A 45 -7.90 2.36 12.86
CA ALA A 45 -9.20 3.00 12.73
C ALA A 45 -10.34 1.99 12.46
N GLY A 46 -10.04 0.94 11.68
CA GLY A 46 -10.97 -0.15 11.41
C GLY A 46 -11.32 -0.97 12.67
N GLN A 47 -10.36 -1.20 13.55
CA GLN A 47 -10.59 -1.92 14.81
C GLN A 47 -11.58 -1.16 15.74
N GLU A 48 -11.58 0.18 15.71
CA GLU A 48 -12.50 1.01 16.48
C GLU A 48 -13.96 0.85 16.02
N LYS A 49 -14.22 0.33 14.82
CA LYS A 49 -15.59 0.05 14.35
C LYS A 49 -16.32 -0.97 15.22
N ILE A 50 -15.61 -1.88 15.86
CA ILE A 50 -16.17 -2.84 16.82
C ILE A 50 -16.66 -2.10 18.07
N ALA A 51 -15.82 -1.23 18.63
CA ALA A 51 -16.18 -0.45 19.82
C ALA A 51 -17.34 0.51 19.54
N GLN A 52 -17.30 1.21 18.39
CA GLN A 52 -18.37 2.10 17.93
C GLN A 52 -19.69 1.36 17.75
N GLY A 53 -19.67 0.19 17.11
CA GLY A 53 -20.88 -0.64 16.95
C GLY A 53 -21.41 -1.15 18.28
N ARG A 54 -20.53 -1.59 19.19
CA ARG A 54 -20.90 -2.04 20.53
C ARG A 54 -21.51 -0.94 21.39
N ALA A 55 -21.05 0.30 21.22
CA ALA A 55 -21.55 1.45 22.00
C ALA A 55 -23.07 1.64 21.86
N GLY A 56 -23.64 1.30 20.68
CA GLY A 56 -25.09 1.34 20.46
C GLY A 56 -25.90 0.30 21.26
N LEU A 57 -25.24 -0.69 21.89
CA LEU A 57 -25.86 -1.71 22.73
C LEU A 57 -25.72 -1.41 24.23
N LEU A 58 -24.89 -0.45 24.60
CA LEU A 58 -24.54 -0.10 25.98
C LEU A 58 -25.38 1.07 26.48
N PRO A 59 -25.46 1.27 27.81
CA PRO A 59 -26.11 2.43 28.38
C PRO A 59 -25.45 3.72 27.94
N GLN A 60 -26.22 4.73 27.60
CA GLN A 60 -25.76 6.07 27.24
C GLN A 60 -26.22 7.05 28.33
N LEU A 61 -25.25 7.78 28.89
CA LEU A 61 -25.47 8.83 29.88
C LEU A 61 -25.22 10.18 29.24
N SER A 62 -26.18 11.08 29.33
CA SER A 62 -26.06 12.45 28.84
C SER A 62 -26.43 13.47 29.93
N VAL A 63 -25.82 14.63 29.85
CA VAL A 63 -26.11 15.79 30.69
C VAL A 63 -26.57 16.90 29.76
N ASN A 64 -27.71 17.51 30.11
CA ASN A 64 -28.30 18.59 29.35
C ASN A 64 -28.44 19.82 30.28
N GLY A 65 -28.08 20.99 29.82
CA GLY A 65 -28.28 22.25 30.46
C GLY A 65 -28.87 23.26 29.49
N SER A 66 -29.86 24.03 29.91
CA SER A 66 -30.39 25.13 29.11
C SER A 66 -30.73 26.35 29.99
N VAL A 67 -30.53 27.54 29.41
CA VAL A 67 -31.00 28.81 29.96
C VAL A 67 -31.79 29.46 28.85
N ASN A 68 -33.03 29.77 29.13
CA ASN A 68 -33.93 30.39 28.15
C ASN A 68 -34.50 31.68 28.71
N TYR A 69 -34.68 32.69 27.86
CA TYR A 69 -35.48 33.86 28.11
C TYR A 69 -36.73 33.78 27.25
N THR A 70 -37.90 33.79 27.89
CA THR A 70 -39.18 33.58 27.22
C THR A 70 -40.00 34.87 27.32
N ASN A 71 -40.44 35.39 26.16
CA ASN A 71 -41.48 36.39 26.05
C ASN A 71 -42.79 35.67 25.64
N LEU A 72 -43.79 35.76 26.44
CA LEU A 72 -45.07 35.04 26.28
C LEU A 72 -46.26 35.99 26.47
N ASP A 73 -47.17 36.07 25.51
CA ASP A 73 -48.49 36.66 25.65
C ASP A 73 -49.51 35.55 25.96
N ALA A 74 -49.91 35.44 27.21
CA ALA A 74 -50.83 34.40 27.68
C ALA A 74 -52.26 34.95 27.77
N ARG A 75 -53.26 34.18 27.27
CA ARG A 75 -54.69 34.51 27.41
C ARG A 75 -55.41 33.32 27.99
N PHE A 76 -56.19 33.55 29.05
CA PHE A 76 -56.97 32.52 29.72
C PHE A 76 -58.43 32.79 29.58
N PRO A 77 -59.12 32.54 28.46
CA PRO A 77 -60.56 32.81 28.27
C PRO A 77 -61.37 32.02 29.29
N GLY A 78 -62.22 32.72 30.01
CA GLY A 78 -63.16 32.14 31.02
C GLY A 78 -62.55 31.87 32.39
N SER A 79 -61.24 32.19 32.59
CA SER A 79 -60.62 32.08 33.94
C SER A 79 -60.80 33.35 34.75
N THR A 80 -61.37 33.21 35.98
CA THR A 80 -61.46 34.32 36.98
C THR A 80 -60.20 34.37 37.86
N PHE A 81 -59.35 33.33 37.82
CA PHE A 81 -58.21 33.19 38.70
C PHE A 81 -56.90 33.63 38.05
N PHE A 82 -56.67 33.36 36.72
CA PHE A 82 -55.50 33.70 36.02
C PHE A 82 -55.67 34.91 35.10
N ARG A 83 -54.91 35.97 35.34
CA ARG A 83 -54.91 37.16 34.47
C ARG A 83 -53.93 36.89 33.27
N GLY A 84 -54.47 36.94 32.07
CA GLY A 84 -53.65 36.96 30.89
C GLY A 84 -52.78 38.24 30.75
N GLY A 85 -51.81 38.24 29.93
CA GLY A 85 -50.91 39.40 29.66
C GLY A 85 -49.56 38.98 29.11
N GLN A 86 -48.70 39.93 28.88
CA GLN A 86 -47.32 39.68 28.53
C GLN A 86 -46.51 39.31 29.75
N HIS A 87 -45.80 38.21 29.67
CA HIS A 87 -44.91 37.69 30.71
C HIS A 87 -43.52 37.46 30.13
N ASP A 88 -42.52 38.16 30.64
CA ASP A 88 -41.13 37.95 30.34
C ASP A 88 -40.46 37.23 31.51
N PHE A 89 -39.81 36.11 31.22
CA PHE A 89 -39.16 35.35 32.28
C PHE A 89 -37.95 34.57 31.81
N ALA A 90 -36.98 34.41 32.70
CA ALA A 90 -35.85 33.51 32.52
C ALA A 90 -36.15 32.15 33.16
N SER A 91 -35.72 31.12 32.48
CA SER A 91 -35.74 29.75 33.02
C SER A 91 -34.38 29.07 32.79
N ASP A 92 -33.98 28.31 33.78
CA ASP A 92 -32.81 27.43 33.70
C ASP A 92 -33.24 25.99 33.96
N SER A 93 -32.60 25.07 33.27
CA SER A 93 -32.76 23.64 33.55
C SER A 93 -31.44 22.90 33.45
N PHE A 94 -31.27 21.94 34.34
CA PHE A 94 -30.18 20.99 34.34
C PHE A 94 -30.79 19.58 34.43
N GLY A 95 -30.34 18.69 33.54
CA GLY A 95 -30.84 17.33 33.51
C GLY A 95 -29.74 16.31 33.25
N VAL A 96 -29.92 15.13 33.83
CA VAL A 96 -29.10 13.94 33.54
C VAL A 96 -30.05 12.88 33.02
N GLN A 97 -29.67 12.25 31.90
CA GLN A 97 -30.50 11.21 31.28
C GLN A 97 -29.63 9.97 31.00
N LEU A 98 -30.10 8.82 31.44
CA LEU A 98 -29.56 7.50 31.11
C LEU A 98 -30.55 6.81 30.16
N THR A 99 -30.04 6.32 29.04
CA THR A 99 -30.81 5.51 28.08
C THR A 99 -30.15 4.18 27.88
N GLN A 100 -30.83 3.07 28.13
CA GLN A 100 -30.36 1.72 27.84
C GLN A 100 -31.25 1.09 26.78
N PRO A 101 -30.73 0.83 25.56
CA PRO A 101 -31.45 0.04 24.58
C PRO A 101 -31.68 -1.40 25.10
N LEU A 102 -32.93 -1.83 25.18
CA LEU A 102 -33.29 -3.20 25.53
C LEU A 102 -33.58 -4.05 24.29
N PHE A 103 -34.25 -3.45 23.30
CA PHE A 103 -34.53 -4.06 22.00
C PHE A 103 -34.38 -3.03 20.90
N ARG A 104 -33.21 -3.04 20.27
CA ARG A 104 -32.88 -2.24 19.07
C ARG A 104 -32.12 -3.11 18.07
N PRO A 105 -32.85 -3.92 17.27
CA PRO A 105 -32.19 -4.87 16.36
C PRO A 105 -31.24 -4.21 15.35
N ILE A 106 -31.52 -2.95 14.96
CA ILE A 106 -30.59 -2.15 14.10
C ILE A 106 -29.20 -2.05 14.73
N ASN A 107 -29.10 -1.81 16.06
CA ASN A 107 -27.81 -1.64 16.74
C ASN A 107 -27.01 -2.95 16.73
N ARG A 108 -27.67 -4.10 16.77
CA ARG A 108 -27.02 -5.40 16.64
C ARG A 108 -26.39 -5.58 15.25
N GLU A 109 -27.10 -5.19 14.19
CA GLU A 109 -26.55 -5.26 12.84
C GLU A 109 -25.39 -4.26 12.62
N ILE A 110 -25.46 -3.07 13.22
CA ILE A 110 -24.35 -2.11 13.22
C ILE A 110 -23.11 -2.73 13.90
N TYR A 111 -23.28 -3.43 15.01
CA TYR A 111 -22.18 -4.14 15.68
C TYR A 111 -21.59 -5.27 14.81
N GLU A 112 -22.45 -6.08 14.17
CA GLU A 112 -22.00 -7.13 13.26
C GLU A 112 -21.28 -6.56 12.03
N GLN A 113 -21.81 -5.46 11.44
CA GLN A 113 -21.10 -4.73 10.37
C GLN A 113 -19.76 -4.18 10.84
N GLY A 114 -19.67 -3.65 12.07
CA GLY A 114 -18.43 -3.18 12.66
C GLY A 114 -17.33 -4.26 12.73
N LYS A 115 -17.71 -5.49 13.09
CA LYS A 115 -16.79 -6.63 13.08
C LYS A 115 -16.29 -6.98 11.67
N LEU A 116 -17.18 -6.96 10.68
CA LEU A 116 -16.82 -7.20 9.30
C LEU A 116 -15.93 -6.09 8.73
N GLN A 117 -16.19 -4.83 9.10
CA GLN A 117 -15.32 -3.69 8.70
C GLN A 117 -13.93 -3.79 9.31
N ALA A 118 -13.83 -4.22 10.59
CA ALA A 118 -12.53 -4.48 11.23
C ALA A 118 -11.78 -5.61 10.51
N ARG A 119 -12.47 -6.71 10.15
CA ARG A 119 -11.89 -7.79 9.36
C ARG A 119 -11.42 -7.31 7.98
N ALA A 120 -12.22 -6.50 7.29
CA ALA A 120 -11.82 -5.93 5.99
C ALA A 120 -10.55 -5.09 6.10
N SER A 121 -10.41 -4.27 7.16
CA SER A 121 -9.23 -3.46 7.39
C SER A 121 -7.97 -4.30 7.69
N GLU A 122 -8.11 -5.45 8.34
CA GLU A 122 -7.03 -6.41 8.56
C GLU A 122 -6.54 -7.03 7.25
N ILE A 123 -7.46 -7.47 6.39
CA ILE A 123 -7.11 -8.03 5.08
C ILE A 123 -6.44 -6.96 4.21
N GLN A 124 -6.91 -5.70 4.27
CA GLN A 124 -6.29 -4.58 3.56
C GLN A 124 -4.87 -4.30 4.05
N LEU A 125 -4.60 -4.41 5.36
CA LEU A 125 -3.24 -4.29 5.90
C LEU A 125 -2.33 -5.39 5.35
N ASN A 126 -2.79 -6.65 5.35
CA ASN A 126 -2.04 -7.77 4.79
C ASN A 126 -1.75 -7.59 3.29
N ALA A 127 -2.72 -7.05 2.54
CA ALA A 127 -2.53 -6.73 1.12
C ALA A 127 -1.48 -5.62 0.93
N ALA A 128 -1.52 -4.57 1.75
CA ALA A 128 -0.53 -3.49 1.72
C ALA A 128 0.88 -3.97 2.11
N GLU A 129 0.99 -4.93 3.02
CA GLU A 129 2.27 -5.54 3.38
C GLU A 129 2.88 -6.33 2.22
N GLN A 130 2.07 -7.16 1.54
CA GLN A 130 2.51 -7.88 0.34
C GLN A 130 2.88 -6.93 -0.81
N GLU A 131 2.13 -5.84 -0.99
CA GLU A 131 2.45 -4.81 -1.97
C GLU A 131 3.78 -4.12 -1.64
N LEU A 132 4.04 -3.80 -0.38
CA LEU A 132 5.33 -3.24 0.06
C LEU A 132 6.48 -4.17 -0.28
N MET A 133 6.35 -5.49 -0.02
CA MET A 133 7.37 -6.49 -0.36
C MET A 133 7.72 -6.46 -1.85
N VAL A 134 6.71 -6.41 -2.74
CA VAL A 134 6.94 -6.35 -4.19
C VAL A 134 7.53 -5.02 -4.62
N ARG A 135 7.04 -3.87 -4.09
CA ARG A 135 7.57 -2.54 -4.42
C ARG A 135 9.04 -2.37 -4.00
N VAL A 136 9.39 -2.83 -2.81
CA VAL A 136 10.78 -2.81 -2.33
C VAL A 136 11.66 -3.68 -3.21
N SER A 137 11.22 -4.90 -3.52
CA SER A 137 11.97 -5.81 -4.40
C SER A 137 12.16 -5.22 -5.80
N GLN A 138 11.13 -4.60 -6.36
CA GLN A 138 11.21 -3.93 -7.66
C GLN A 138 12.22 -2.78 -7.61
N GLY A 139 12.12 -1.88 -6.62
CA GLY A 139 13.05 -0.75 -6.47
C GLY A 139 14.50 -1.21 -6.25
N TYR A 140 14.69 -2.26 -5.46
CA TYR A 140 16.00 -2.86 -5.20
C TYR A 140 16.66 -3.37 -6.50
N PHE A 141 15.94 -4.18 -7.28
CA PHE A 141 16.45 -4.72 -8.54
C PHE A 141 16.58 -3.67 -9.64
N ASP A 142 15.74 -2.65 -9.65
CA ASP A 142 15.86 -1.51 -10.55
C ASP A 142 17.19 -0.75 -10.33
N VAL A 143 17.57 -0.53 -9.06
CA VAL A 143 18.87 0.08 -8.73
C VAL A 143 20.02 -0.79 -9.17
N LEU A 144 19.99 -2.10 -8.89
CA LEU A 144 21.04 -3.03 -9.32
C LEU A 144 21.20 -3.08 -10.84
N LEU A 145 20.09 -3.06 -11.57
CA LEU A 145 20.11 -3.04 -13.03
C LEU A 145 20.73 -1.74 -13.57
N ALA A 146 20.39 -0.58 -12.98
CA ALA A 146 20.95 0.71 -13.35
C ALA A 146 22.46 0.79 -13.02
N GLN A 147 22.91 0.23 -11.90
CA GLN A 147 24.33 0.10 -11.56
C GLN A 147 25.08 -0.73 -12.57
N ALA A 148 24.58 -1.94 -12.89
CA ALA A 148 25.19 -2.81 -13.89
C ALA A 148 25.26 -2.16 -15.27
N ASN A 149 24.22 -1.40 -15.68
CA ASN A 149 24.21 -0.65 -16.92
C ASN A 149 25.26 0.46 -16.95
N LEU A 150 25.43 1.20 -15.85
CA LEU A 150 26.45 2.25 -15.74
C LEU A 150 27.86 1.68 -15.80
N GLU A 151 28.14 0.57 -15.10
CA GLU A 151 29.42 -0.13 -15.15
C GLU A 151 29.74 -0.59 -16.57
N PHE A 152 28.75 -1.14 -17.27
CA PHE A 152 28.88 -1.52 -18.67
C PHE A 152 29.25 -0.34 -19.56
N ILE A 153 28.54 0.79 -19.47
CA ILE A 153 28.80 1.97 -20.30
C ILE A 153 30.17 2.57 -19.99
N ARG A 154 30.61 2.56 -18.73
CA ARG A 154 31.96 2.98 -18.35
C ARG A 154 33.04 2.09 -18.97
N ALA A 155 32.87 0.77 -18.92
CA ALA A 155 33.81 -0.17 -19.56
C ALA A 155 33.84 0.03 -21.07
N GLN A 156 32.70 0.22 -21.72
CA GLN A 156 32.61 0.52 -23.15
C GLN A 156 33.31 1.85 -23.51
N LYS A 157 33.06 2.93 -22.74
CA LYS A 157 33.71 4.23 -22.92
C LYS A 157 35.23 4.12 -22.80
N SER A 158 35.72 3.35 -21.81
CA SER A 158 37.17 3.11 -21.66
C SER A 158 37.77 2.44 -22.90
N ALA A 159 37.13 1.40 -23.44
CA ALA A 159 37.58 0.73 -24.64
C ALA A 159 37.55 1.65 -25.89
N ILE A 160 36.50 2.48 -26.02
CA ILE A 160 36.41 3.47 -27.11
C ILE A 160 37.50 4.54 -26.96
N ALA A 161 37.83 4.98 -25.74
CA ALA A 161 38.90 5.95 -25.48
C ALA A 161 40.26 5.43 -25.91
N GLU A 162 40.54 4.14 -25.64
CA GLU A 162 41.78 3.49 -26.11
C GLU A 162 41.87 3.44 -27.64
N GLN A 163 40.73 3.13 -28.30
CA GLN A 163 40.67 3.13 -29.78
C GLN A 163 40.89 4.53 -30.36
N LEU A 164 40.27 5.56 -29.77
CA LEU A 164 40.49 6.95 -30.17
C LEU A 164 41.98 7.33 -30.05
N ALA A 165 42.58 6.96 -28.91
CA ALA A 165 44.03 7.22 -28.71
C ALA A 165 44.89 6.47 -29.75
N GLN A 166 44.50 5.25 -30.11
CA GLN A 166 45.20 4.49 -31.17
C GLN A 166 45.00 5.11 -32.57
N ALA A 167 43.75 5.50 -32.91
CA ALA A 167 43.45 6.17 -34.18
C ALA A 167 44.26 7.48 -34.34
N LYS A 168 44.33 8.30 -33.28
CA LYS A 168 45.13 9.52 -33.26
C LYS A 168 46.64 9.23 -33.47
N ARG A 169 47.19 8.22 -32.82
CA ARG A 169 48.60 7.81 -33.04
C ARG A 169 48.84 7.32 -34.47
N ASN A 170 47.96 6.48 -34.99
CA ASN A 170 48.08 5.94 -36.37
C ASN A 170 47.98 7.04 -37.44
N PHE A 171 47.13 8.06 -37.19
CA PHE A 171 47.05 9.24 -38.07
C PHE A 171 48.36 10.03 -38.08
N VAL A 172 48.96 10.26 -36.91
CA VAL A 172 50.24 10.99 -36.79
C VAL A 172 51.38 10.27 -37.54
N VAL A 173 51.39 8.94 -37.53
CA VAL A 173 52.42 8.15 -38.27
C VAL A 173 52.00 7.83 -39.71
N GLY A 174 50.86 8.33 -40.18
CA GLY A 174 50.40 8.21 -41.57
C GLY A 174 49.80 6.84 -41.95
N THR A 175 49.44 6.00 -40.96
CA THR A 175 48.86 4.66 -41.19
C THR A 175 47.32 4.62 -41.05
N ALA A 176 46.67 5.76 -40.72
CA ALA A 176 45.22 5.92 -40.68
C ALA A 176 44.79 7.26 -41.27
N THR A 177 43.52 7.38 -41.65
CA THR A 177 42.95 8.58 -42.22
C THR A 177 42.44 9.54 -41.17
N ILE A 178 42.23 10.81 -41.50
CA ILE A 178 41.57 11.78 -40.62
C ILE A 178 40.10 11.37 -40.34
N THR A 179 39.45 10.68 -41.31
CA THR A 179 38.10 10.14 -41.18
C THR A 179 38.02 9.11 -40.06
N ASP A 180 38.99 8.19 -39.94
CA ASP A 180 39.07 7.17 -38.89
C ASP A 180 39.17 7.84 -37.50
N THR A 181 39.93 8.95 -37.42
CA THR A 181 40.06 9.70 -36.16
C THR A 181 38.76 10.42 -35.80
N ASN A 182 38.08 11.01 -36.76
CA ASN A 182 36.79 11.68 -36.54
C ASN A 182 35.68 10.68 -36.15
N ASP A 183 35.65 9.50 -36.79
CA ASP A 183 34.70 8.43 -36.42
C ASP A 183 34.95 7.93 -34.99
N ALA A 184 36.20 7.73 -34.59
CA ALA A 184 36.55 7.33 -33.23
C ALA A 184 36.19 8.44 -32.20
N GLN A 185 36.38 9.71 -32.56
CA GLN A 185 35.98 10.84 -31.71
C GLN A 185 34.45 10.90 -31.55
N ALA A 186 33.69 10.76 -32.64
CA ALA A 186 32.22 10.76 -32.59
C ALA A 186 31.68 9.63 -31.70
N ARG A 187 32.26 8.43 -31.78
CA ARG A 187 31.91 7.29 -30.90
C ARG A 187 32.22 7.58 -29.43
N PHE A 188 33.36 8.21 -29.14
CA PHE A 188 33.75 8.60 -27.78
C PHE A 188 32.75 9.63 -27.19
N ASP A 189 32.40 10.63 -27.98
CA ASP A 189 31.45 11.68 -27.55
C ASP A 189 30.06 11.10 -27.30
N LEU A 190 29.60 10.16 -28.13
CA LEU A 190 28.34 9.44 -27.93
C LEU A 190 28.38 8.58 -26.66
N ALA A 191 29.49 7.85 -26.41
CA ALA A 191 29.65 7.05 -25.19
C ALA A 191 29.67 7.94 -23.93
N ASN A 192 30.26 9.13 -24.02
CA ASN A 192 30.21 10.11 -22.92
C ASN A 192 28.79 10.60 -22.63
N ALA A 193 28.01 10.88 -23.67
CA ALA A 193 26.59 11.25 -23.52
C ALA A 193 25.77 10.11 -22.89
N GLN A 194 26.03 8.86 -23.28
CA GLN A 194 25.39 7.68 -22.71
C GLN A 194 25.73 7.49 -21.20
N GLU A 195 27.01 7.76 -20.81
CA GLU A 195 27.38 7.70 -19.39
C GLU A 195 26.64 8.73 -18.56
N VAL A 196 26.50 9.97 -19.04
CA VAL A 196 25.73 11.02 -18.36
C VAL A 196 24.26 10.60 -18.19
N GLY A 197 23.66 10.04 -19.25
CA GLY A 197 22.29 9.50 -19.19
C GLY A 197 22.14 8.38 -18.15
N SER A 198 23.10 7.46 -18.09
CA SER A 198 23.06 6.32 -17.15
C SER A 198 23.33 6.73 -15.70
N LEU A 199 24.16 7.76 -15.47
CA LEU A 199 24.34 8.35 -14.13
C LEU A 199 23.03 8.96 -13.62
N ASN A 200 22.34 9.69 -14.50
CA ASN A 200 21.03 10.23 -14.15
C ASN A 200 19.99 9.14 -13.88
N ASP A 201 19.94 8.09 -14.69
CA ASP A 201 19.01 6.96 -14.48
C ASP A 201 19.28 6.29 -13.11
N LEU A 202 20.54 6.00 -12.79
CA LEU A 202 20.90 5.44 -11.49
C LEU A 202 20.47 6.33 -10.33
N GLU A 203 20.67 7.64 -10.45
CA GLU A 203 20.25 8.59 -9.41
C GLU A 203 18.72 8.59 -9.26
N VAL A 204 17.97 8.56 -10.35
CA VAL A 204 16.49 8.46 -10.32
C VAL A 204 16.04 7.17 -9.63
N LYS A 205 16.67 6.01 -9.92
CA LYS A 205 16.34 4.73 -9.28
C LYS A 205 16.68 4.73 -7.79
N ASN A 206 17.83 5.30 -7.41
CA ASN A 206 18.21 5.47 -6.00
C ASN A 206 17.18 6.33 -5.25
N ARG A 207 16.75 7.45 -5.83
CA ARG A 207 15.73 8.31 -5.22
C ARG A 207 14.37 7.63 -5.15
N ALA A 208 13.99 6.86 -6.16
CA ALA A 208 12.77 6.08 -6.14
C ALA A 208 12.77 5.06 -4.97
N LEU A 209 13.88 4.36 -4.75
CA LEU A 209 14.01 3.46 -3.59
C LEU A 209 14.02 4.26 -2.27
N ALA A 210 14.68 5.41 -2.22
CA ALA A 210 14.72 6.29 -1.05
C ALA A 210 13.33 6.81 -0.64
N THR A 211 12.38 6.99 -1.57
CA THR A 211 11.00 7.38 -1.23
C THR A 211 10.26 6.29 -0.46
N ILE A 212 10.64 5.03 -0.62
CA ILE A 212 10.05 3.89 0.08
C ILE A 212 10.74 3.65 1.42
N THR A 213 12.09 3.71 1.44
CA THR A 213 12.89 3.40 2.64
C THR A 213 13.12 4.60 3.57
N GLY A 214 12.82 5.82 3.10
CA GLY A 214 13.10 7.06 3.83
C GLY A 214 14.58 7.46 3.89
N LYS A 215 15.48 6.66 3.27
CA LYS A 215 16.93 6.87 3.28
C LYS A 215 17.51 6.64 1.89
N TYR A 216 18.55 7.38 1.56
CA TYR A 216 19.31 7.11 0.35
C TYR A 216 20.01 5.74 0.48
N PRO A 217 19.85 4.82 -0.50
CA PRO A 217 20.43 3.49 -0.41
C PRO A 217 21.98 3.58 -0.42
N GLY A 218 22.59 2.80 0.46
CA GLY A 218 24.04 2.55 0.41
C GLY A 218 24.40 1.58 -0.71
N GLY A 219 25.50 0.87 -0.58
CA GLY A 219 25.82 -0.25 -1.48
C GLY A 219 24.74 -1.34 -1.34
N LEU A 220 24.22 -1.86 -2.46
CA LEU A 220 23.26 -2.96 -2.49
C LEU A 220 23.97 -4.26 -2.87
N ALA A 221 23.59 -5.37 -2.26
CA ALA A 221 24.13 -6.69 -2.60
C ALA A 221 23.58 -7.16 -3.96
N GLY A 222 24.45 -7.49 -4.90
CA GLY A 222 24.07 -8.04 -6.20
C GLY A 222 23.72 -9.53 -6.12
N LEU A 223 23.25 -10.13 -7.23
CA LEU A 223 23.03 -11.57 -7.28
C LEU A 223 24.35 -12.33 -7.26
N ALA A 224 24.40 -13.42 -6.48
CA ALA A 224 25.51 -14.37 -6.52
C ALA A 224 25.56 -15.06 -7.89
N SER A 225 26.77 -15.43 -8.34
CA SER A 225 26.93 -16.18 -9.61
C SER A 225 27.52 -17.55 -9.34
N PRO A 226 26.91 -18.65 -9.83
CA PRO A 226 25.69 -18.75 -10.65
C PRO A 226 24.39 -18.75 -9.81
N VAL A 227 23.35 -18.05 -10.29
CA VAL A 227 21.99 -18.09 -9.70
C VAL A 227 21.21 -19.26 -10.30
N SER A 228 20.58 -20.08 -9.47
CA SER A 228 19.60 -21.09 -9.89
C SER A 228 18.20 -20.68 -9.44
N LEU A 229 17.30 -20.45 -10.38
CA LEU A 229 15.91 -20.17 -10.12
C LEU A 229 15.09 -21.46 -10.21
N LEU A 230 14.18 -21.66 -9.26
CA LEU A 230 13.29 -22.83 -9.22
C LEU A 230 12.03 -22.57 -10.03
N ALA A 231 11.53 -23.62 -10.67
CA ALA A 231 10.22 -23.56 -11.30
C ALA A 231 9.10 -23.46 -10.23
N PRO A 232 7.95 -22.82 -10.56
CA PRO A 232 6.84 -22.71 -9.62
C PRO A 232 6.28 -24.10 -9.30
N GLN A 233 5.96 -24.31 -8.01
CA GLN A 233 5.32 -25.52 -7.53
C GLN A 233 3.93 -25.20 -6.98
N PRO A 234 2.86 -25.79 -7.47
CA PRO A 234 2.75 -26.83 -8.52
C PRO A 234 3.08 -26.33 -9.93
N ALA A 235 3.53 -27.22 -10.81
CA ALA A 235 3.84 -26.91 -12.22
C ALA A 235 2.58 -26.92 -13.12
N ASP A 236 1.46 -26.47 -12.58
CA ASP A 236 0.17 -26.39 -13.26
C ASP A 236 -0.47 -25.02 -13.05
N ILE A 237 -0.79 -24.35 -14.15
CA ILE A 237 -1.43 -23.04 -14.16
C ILE A 237 -2.83 -23.07 -13.54
N GLY A 238 -3.57 -24.19 -13.74
CA GLY A 238 -4.93 -24.35 -13.20
C GLY A 238 -4.92 -24.33 -11.68
N ALA A 239 -3.96 -25.02 -11.05
CA ALA A 239 -3.81 -25.05 -9.61
C ALA A 239 -3.51 -23.65 -9.01
N TRP A 240 -2.74 -22.81 -9.71
CA TRP A 240 -2.48 -21.43 -9.28
C TRP A 240 -3.72 -20.54 -9.42
N VAL A 241 -4.49 -20.71 -10.50
CA VAL A 241 -5.77 -20.01 -10.68
C VAL A 241 -6.76 -20.39 -9.58
N GLU A 242 -6.89 -21.67 -9.27
CA GLU A 242 -7.78 -22.14 -8.19
C GLU A 242 -7.36 -21.54 -6.83
N GLN A 243 -6.07 -21.55 -6.53
CA GLN A 243 -5.56 -20.89 -5.31
C GLN A 243 -5.86 -19.40 -5.29
N ALA A 244 -5.70 -18.67 -6.41
CA ALA A 244 -6.01 -17.25 -6.49
C ALA A 244 -7.51 -16.99 -6.23
N LEU A 245 -8.40 -17.79 -6.80
CA LEU A 245 -9.85 -17.68 -6.56
C LEU A 245 -10.24 -17.97 -5.09
N GLY A 246 -9.47 -18.82 -4.41
CA GLY A 246 -9.72 -19.21 -3.02
C GLY A 246 -9.13 -18.28 -1.98
N SER A 247 -7.89 -17.82 -2.18
CA SER A 247 -7.07 -17.18 -1.14
C SER A 247 -6.50 -15.82 -1.49
N SER A 248 -6.78 -15.25 -2.69
CA SER A 248 -6.37 -13.88 -3.02
C SER A 248 -6.99 -12.89 -2.04
N LEU A 249 -6.16 -12.03 -1.46
CA LEU A 249 -6.61 -10.99 -0.52
C LEU A 249 -7.62 -10.03 -1.16
N GLN A 250 -7.47 -9.73 -2.46
CA GLN A 250 -8.42 -8.90 -3.20
C GLN A 250 -9.80 -9.54 -3.30
N VAL A 251 -9.86 -10.86 -3.53
CA VAL A 251 -11.13 -11.62 -3.54
C VAL A 251 -11.75 -11.66 -2.15
N GLU A 252 -10.92 -11.83 -1.11
CA GLU A 252 -11.40 -11.87 0.27
C GLU A 252 -11.97 -10.52 0.73
N ILE A 253 -11.35 -9.39 0.36
CA ILE A 253 -11.89 -8.05 0.62
C ILE A 253 -13.29 -7.91 0.02
N GLN A 254 -13.48 -8.31 -1.24
CA GLN A 254 -14.79 -8.19 -1.90
C GLN A 254 -15.81 -9.18 -1.33
N ARG A 255 -15.38 -10.36 -0.86
CA ARG A 255 -16.26 -11.31 -0.16
C ARG A 255 -16.82 -10.69 1.13
N VAL A 256 -15.96 -10.07 1.93
CA VAL A 256 -16.39 -9.34 3.14
C VAL A 256 -17.30 -8.15 2.78
N ALA A 257 -17.05 -7.46 1.67
CA ALA A 257 -17.93 -6.37 1.22
C ALA A 257 -19.35 -6.88 0.86
N VAL A 258 -19.48 -8.05 0.25
CA VAL A 258 -20.78 -8.71 0.01
C VAL A 258 -21.48 -9.06 1.32
N GLU A 259 -20.75 -9.55 2.34
CA GLU A 259 -21.32 -9.84 3.66
C GLU A 259 -21.81 -8.55 4.35
N ILE A 260 -21.05 -7.46 4.28
CA ILE A 260 -21.45 -6.14 4.82
C ILE A 260 -22.73 -5.66 4.12
N ALA A 261 -22.80 -5.76 2.79
CA ALA A 261 -24.00 -5.39 2.03
C ALA A 261 -25.20 -6.28 2.36
N GLY A 262 -24.98 -7.57 2.65
CA GLY A 262 -26.01 -8.46 3.16
C GLY A 262 -26.57 -8.02 4.53
N ARG A 263 -25.68 -7.64 5.45
CA ARG A 263 -26.09 -7.08 6.76
C ARG A 263 -26.84 -5.75 6.63
N GLU A 264 -26.50 -4.92 5.62
CA GLU A 264 -27.20 -3.67 5.35
C GLU A 264 -28.68 -3.91 4.98
N ILE A 265 -29.00 -5.00 4.26
CA ILE A 265 -30.38 -5.38 3.97
C ILE A 265 -31.13 -5.70 5.27
N GLU A 266 -30.55 -6.53 6.16
CA GLU A 266 -31.17 -6.88 7.42
C GLU A 266 -31.34 -5.64 8.31
N LYS A 267 -30.33 -4.79 8.41
CA LYS A 267 -30.41 -3.51 9.12
C LYS A 267 -31.56 -2.63 8.59
N SER A 268 -31.73 -2.57 7.26
CA SER A 268 -32.81 -1.80 6.63
C SER A 268 -34.19 -2.38 6.92
N LYS A 269 -34.34 -3.72 6.95
CA LYS A 269 -35.60 -4.39 7.33
C LYS A 269 -36.03 -4.07 8.74
N PHE A 270 -35.08 -3.92 9.66
CA PHE A 270 -35.37 -3.56 11.05
C PHE A 270 -35.94 -2.13 11.22
N GLY A 271 -35.93 -1.31 10.16
CA GLY A 271 -36.64 -0.03 10.14
C GLY A 271 -38.17 -0.16 10.29
N HIS A 272 -38.75 -1.35 10.14
CA HIS A 272 -40.16 -1.64 10.42
C HIS A 272 -40.39 -2.19 11.83
N TYR A 273 -39.35 -2.51 12.59
CA TYR A 273 -39.47 -3.16 13.90
C TYR A 273 -39.61 -2.15 15.01
N PRO A 274 -40.31 -2.52 16.11
CA PRO A 274 -40.38 -1.69 17.30
C PRO A 274 -38.99 -1.58 17.94
N THR A 275 -38.79 -0.47 18.67
CA THR A 275 -37.63 -0.28 19.55
C THR A 275 -38.11 -0.14 20.97
N LEU A 276 -37.39 -0.69 21.94
CA LEU A 276 -37.66 -0.61 23.36
C LEU A 276 -36.40 -0.15 24.09
N ASP A 277 -36.55 0.95 24.83
CA ASP A 277 -35.48 1.51 25.64
C ASP A 277 -35.92 1.64 27.09
N ALA A 278 -35.02 1.36 28.03
CA ALA A 278 -35.18 1.79 29.42
C ALA A 278 -34.59 3.20 29.55
N ILE A 279 -35.34 4.09 30.15
CA ILE A 279 -34.93 5.48 30.39
C ILE A 279 -34.96 5.79 31.88
N ALA A 280 -33.95 6.51 32.34
CA ALA A 280 -33.95 7.13 33.65
C ALA A 280 -33.48 8.57 33.51
N SER A 281 -34.22 9.54 34.04
CA SER A 281 -33.81 10.94 33.98
C SER A 281 -34.05 11.64 35.31
N TYR A 282 -33.20 12.60 35.59
CA TYR A 282 -33.36 13.55 36.68
C TYR A 282 -33.22 14.95 36.10
N THR A 283 -34.21 15.82 36.39
CA THR A 283 -34.20 17.20 35.89
C THR A 283 -34.47 18.14 37.05
N ASP A 284 -33.64 19.16 37.22
CA ASP A 284 -33.86 20.32 38.09
C ASP A 284 -34.11 21.53 37.19
N SER A 285 -35.27 22.14 37.28
CA SER A 285 -35.64 23.32 36.48
C SER A 285 -36.19 24.41 37.35
N LYS A 286 -35.82 25.65 37.03
CA LYS A 286 -36.27 26.85 37.73
C LYS A 286 -36.70 27.89 36.70
N ALA A 287 -37.78 28.57 37.00
CA ALA A 287 -38.21 29.72 36.24
C ALA A 287 -38.65 30.82 37.22
N ASN A 288 -38.21 32.05 36.94
CA ASN A 288 -38.57 33.19 37.80
C ASN A 288 -40.02 33.69 37.59
N SER A 289 -40.66 33.27 36.51
CA SER A 289 -42.06 33.45 36.21
C SER A 289 -42.60 32.33 35.31
N SER A 290 -43.87 32.35 34.96
CA SER A 290 -44.54 31.41 34.08
C SER A 290 -45.74 32.10 33.40
N ALA A 291 -46.47 31.35 32.55
CA ALA A 291 -47.72 31.83 31.95
C ALA A 291 -48.78 32.26 33.00
N GLN A 292 -48.68 31.76 34.20
CA GLN A 292 -49.57 32.11 35.32
C GLN A 292 -49.07 33.30 36.16
N GLY A 293 -47.89 33.86 35.85
CA GLY A 293 -47.31 35.04 36.48
C GLY A 293 -46.54 34.79 37.79
N PHE A 294 -46.24 33.55 38.15
CA PHE A 294 -45.40 33.21 39.31
C PHE A 294 -44.32 32.21 38.95
N GLY A 295 -43.18 32.29 39.65
CA GLY A 295 -42.03 31.40 39.43
C GLY A 295 -42.30 29.99 39.96
N ASN A 296 -41.54 29.04 39.43
CA ASN A 296 -41.55 27.66 39.89
C ASN A 296 -40.11 27.09 39.98
N ALA A 297 -39.95 26.09 40.82
CA ALA A 297 -38.78 25.24 40.91
C ALA A 297 -39.25 23.81 40.99
N LEU A 298 -38.82 23.01 39.99
CA LEU A 298 -39.29 21.62 39.84
C LEU A 298 -38.09 20.69 39.82
N ARG A 299 -38.10 19.66 40.66
CA ARG A 299 -37.16 18.53 40.63
C ARG A 299 -37.94 17.28 40.30
N GLN A 300 -37.55 16.66 39.20
CA GLN A 300 -38.28 15.49 38.70
C GLN A 300 -37.29 14.34 38.41
N GLY A 301 -37.59 13.18 38.98
CA GLY A 301 -36.99 11.90 38.62
C GLY A 301 -37.98 11.06 37.85
N VAL A 302 -37.58 10.51 36.70
CA VAL A 302 -38.39 9.60 35.88
C VAL A 302 -37.62 8.34 35.63
N ILE A 303 -38.25 7.18 35.81
CA ILE A 303 -37.76 5.87 35.38
C ILE A 303 -38.90 5.23 34.59
N GLY A 304 -38.58 4.74 33.39
CA GLY A 304 -39.60 4.19 32.51
C GLY A 304 -39.08 3.35 31.37
N LEU A 305 -40.03 2.78 30.63
CA LEU A 305 -39.75 2.08 29.37
C LEU A 305 -40.39 2.89 28.24
N GLN A 306 -39.64 3.09 27.19
CA GLN A 306 -40.08 3.78 25.98
C GLN A 306 -40.14 2.78 24.82
N LEU A 307 -41.35 2.50 24.33
CA LEU A 307 -41.61 1.70 23.13
C LEU A 307 -41.91 2.65 21.96
N GLN A 308 -41.23 2.48 20.86
CA GLN A 308 -41.50 3.21 19.62
C GLN A 308 -41.62 2.23 18.45
N MET A 309 -42.73 2.29 17.71
CA MET A 309 -42.98 1.47 16.53
C MET A 309 -43.47 2.35 15.37
N PRO A 310 -42.70 2.45 14.26
CA PRO A 310 -43.16 3.20 13.10
C PRO A 310 -44.19 2.38 12.32
N LEU A 311 -45.44 2.83 12.31
CA LEU A 311 -46.56 2.15 11.61
C LEU A 311 -46.57 2.49 10.12
N TYR A 312 -46.23 3.72 9.77
CA TYR A 312 -46.18 4.20 8.39
C TYR A 312 -45.05 5.21 8.22
N THR A 313 -44.17 4.97 7.25
CA THR A 313 -42.97 5.79 6.99
C THR A 313 -42.96 6.40 5.58
N GLY A 314 -44.15 6.53 4.93
CA GLY A 314 -44.22 7.06 3.58
C GLY A 314 -43.46 6.26 2.52
N GLY A 315 -43.22 4.96 2.74
CA GLY A 315 -42.47 4.09 1.84
C GLY A 315 -40.94 4.17 1.99
N ALA A 316 -40.41 5.00 2.90
CA ALA A 316 -38.94 5.21 3.03
C ALA A 316 -38.19 3.93 3.41
N VAL A 317 -38.70 3.11 4.32
CA VAL A 317 -38.04 1.83 4.72
C VAL A 317 -38.02 0.85 3.55
N SER A 318 -39.13 0.69 2.84
CA SER A 318 -39.18 -0.18 1.64
C SER A 318 -38.24 0.28 0.54
N SER A 319 -38.06 1.59 0.36
CA SER A 319 -37.10 2.17 -0.58
C SER A 319 -35.65 1.84 -0.16
N ARG A 320 -35.30 2.02 1.12
CA ARG A 320 -33.97 1.66 1.65
C ARG A 320 -33.68 0.17 1.49
N ILE A 321 -34.66 -0.70 1.68
CA ILE A 321 -34.48 -2.15 1.44
C ILE A 321 -34.14 -2.42 -0.03
N ARG A 322 -34.88 -1.80 -0.98
CA ARG A 322 -34.57 -1.98 -2.41
C ARG A 322 -33.19 -1.43 -2.78
N GLU A 323 -32.82 -0.30 -2.22
CA GLU A 323 -31.48 0.29 -2.37
C GLU A 323 -30.39 -0.67 -1.83
N ALA A 324 -30.56 -1.21 -0.63
CA ALA A 324 -29.63 -2.16 -0.04
C ALA A 324 -29.51 -3.45 -0.86
N VAL A 325 -30.62 -3.95 -1.45
CA VAL A 325 -30.60 -5.10 -2.36
C VAL A 325 -29.81 -4.79 -3.62
N ALA A 326 -30.02 -3.61 -4.23
CA ALA A 326 -29.26 -3.19 -5.41
C ALA A 326 -27.76 -3.04 -5.10
N ASN A 327 -27.41 -2.48 -3.94
CA ASN A 327 -26.02 -2.36 -3.49
C ASN A 327 -25.37 -3.74 -3.22
N LYS A 328 -26.13 -4.71 -2.71
CA LYS A 328 -25.62 -6.09 -2.57
C LYS A 328 -25.36 -6.71 -3.93
N THR A 329 -26.28 -6.56 -4.88
CA THR A 329 -26.07 -7.04 -6.27
C THR A 329 -24.82 -6.42 -6.88
N LYS A 330 -24.61 -5.10 -6.68
CA LYS A 330 -23.37 -4.44 -7.10
C LYS A 330 -22.14 -5.07 -6.46
N ALA A 331 -22.14 -5.29 -5.14
CA ALA A 331 -21.01 -5.93 -4.45
C ALA A 331 -20.75 -7.36 -4.94
N GLU A 332 -21.77 -8.12 -5.33
CA GLU A 332 -21.63 -9.45 -5.94
C GLU A 332 -20.96 -9.38 -7.32
N GLN A 333 -21.28 -8.36 -8.13
CA GLN A 333 -20.61 -8.13 -9.42
C GLN A 333 -19.16 -7.67 -9.21
N ASP A 334 -18.89 -6.84 -8.22
CA ASP A 334 -17.54 -6.41 -7.85
C ASP A 334 -16.70 -7.61 -7.39
N LEU A 335 -17.27 -8.55 -6.64
CA LEU A 335 -16.63 -9.81 -6.26
C LEU A 335 -16.30 -10.69 -7.48
N GLU A 336 -17.23 -10.82 -8.41
CA GLU A 336 -17.02 -11.60 -9.64
C GLU A 336 -15.91 -10.96 -10.51
N ASN A 337 -15.89 -9.63 -10.60
CA ASN A 337 -14.81 -8.90 -11.27
C ASN A 337 -13.45 -9.14 -10.59
N ALA A 338 -13.39 -9.06 -9.26
CA ALA A 338 -12.17 -9.33 -8.49
C ALA A 338 -11.68 -10.78 -8.70
N ARG A 339 -12.58 -11.75 -8.76
CA ARG A 339 -12.23 -13.15 -9.08
C ARG A 339 -11.58 -13.29 -10.45
N ARG A 340 -12.18 -12.68 -11.48
CA ARG A 340 -11.63 -12.71 -12.84
C ARG A 340 -10.27 -12.03 -12.92
N GLN A 341 -10.13 -10.88 -12.25
CA GLN A 341 -8.86 -10.15 -12.21
C GLN A 341 -7.77 -10.92 -11.46
N SER A 342 -8.11 -11.57 -10.35
CA SER A 342 -7.17 -12.43 -9.60
C SER A 342 -6.76 -13.67 -10.40
N ALA A 343 -7.68 -14.29 -11.11
CA ALA A 343 -7.38 -15.40 -12.02
C ALA A 343 -6.41 -14.96 -13.13
N LEU A 344 -6.69 -13.83 -13.79
CA LEU A 344 -5.82 -13.26 -14.82
C LEU A 344 -4.44 -12.91 -14.26
N SER A 345 -4.37 -12.31 -13.07
CA SER A 345 -3.11 -11.97 -12.40
C SER A 345 -2.27 -13.22 -12.10
N ALA A 346 -2.88 -14.30 -11.62
CA ALA A 346 -2.20 -15.57 -11.39
C ALA A 346 -1.70 -16.19 -12.70
N GLN A 347 -2.52 -16.19 -13.76
CA GLN A 347 -2.13 -16.70 -15.07
C GLN A 347 -0.97 -15.93 -15.67
N THR A 348 -1.04 -14.60 -15.70
CA THR A 348 0.02 -13.74 -16.26
C THR A 348 1.31 -13.85 -15.46
N SER A 349 1.23 -13.93 -14.13
CA SER A 349 2.41 -14.10 -13.29
C SER A 349 3.05 -15.49 -13.47
N TYR A 350 2.25 -16.55 -13.54
CA TYR A 350 2.75 -17.91 -13.82
C TYR A 350 3.44 -18.00 -15.18
N LEU A 351 2.80 -17.46 -16.22
CA LEU A 351 3.41 -17.40 -17.57
C LEU A 351 4.66 -16.54 -17.56
N GLY A 352 4.68 -15.45 -16.79
CA GLY A 352 5.88 -14.62 -16.59
C GLY A 352 7.03 -15.40 -15.97
N VAL A 353 6.77 -16.25 -14.97
CA VAL A 353 7.82 -17.11 -14.37
C VAL A 353 8.31 -18.16 -15.36
N THR A 354 7.41 -18.89 -16.02
CA THR A 354 7.80 -19.98 -16.93
C THR A 354 8.55 -19.48 -18.16
N SER A 355 8.05 -18.40 -18.78
CA SER A 355 8.76 -17.76 -19.90
C SER A 355 10.08 -17.12 -19.47
N GLY A 356 10.11 -16.51 -18.28
CA GLY A 356 11.34 -15.93 -17.72
C GLY A 356 12.43 -16.97 -17.49
N LEU A 357 12.09 -18.15 -16.95
CA LEU A 357 13.04 -19.26 -16.77
C LEU A 357 13.60 -19.74 -18.11
N ALA A 358 12.76 -19.87 -19.13
CA ALA A 358 13.20 -20.24 -20.48
C ALA A 358 14.12 -19.17 -21.08
N GLN A 359 13.75 -17.89 -20.92
CA GLN A 359 14.55 -16.75 -21.39
C GLN A 359 15.91 -16.69 -20.68
N VAL A 360 15.96 -16.87 -19.35
CA VAL A 360 17.22 -16.94 -18.59
C VAL A 360 18.12 -18.06 -19.12
N SER A 361 17.56 -19.23 -19.42
CA SER A 361 18.32 -20.35 -20.00
C SER A 361 18.89 -19.99 -21.38
N ALA A 362 18.08 -19.41 -22.26
CA ALA A 362 18.51 -18.98 -23.59
C ALA A 362 19.57 -17.87 -23.53
N LEU A 363 19.42 -16.87 -22.64
CA LEU A 363 20.37 -15.79 -22.49
C LEU A 363 21.72 -16.24 -21.87
N ARG A 364 21.70 -17.26 -20.99
CA ARG A 364 22.96 -17.90 -20.53
C ARG A 364 23.73 -18.53 -21.68
N GLN A 365 23.04 -19.23 -22.58
CA GLN A 365 23.66 -19.81 -23.75
C GLN A 365 24.18 -18.72 -24.72
N ALA A 366 23.38 -17.67 -24.95
CA ALA A 366 23.77 -16.53 -25.77
C ALA A 366 25.01 -15.80 -25.20
N LEU A 367 25.07 -15.61 -23.86
CA LEU A 367 26.25 -15.05 -23.21
C LEU A 367 27.47 -15.91 -23.43
N ARG A 368 27.38 -17.22 -23.20
CA ARG A 368 28.51 -18.16 -23.44
C ARG A 368 28.96 -18.12 -24.88
N SER A 369 28.08 -18.13 -25.86
CA SER A 369 28.42 -18.03 -27.28
C SER A 369 29.07 -16.71 -27.63
N SER A 370 28.61 -15.60 -27.03
CA SER A 370 29.18 -14.27 -27.22
C SER A 370 30.61 -14.17 -26.62
N GLU A 371 30.83 -14.81 -25.46
CA GLU A 371 32.17 -14.86 -24.83
C GLU A 371 33.16 -15.66 -25.67
N VAL A 372 32.76 -16.81 -26.24
CA VAL A 372 33.57 -17.59 -27.18
C VAL A 372 33.85 -16.80 -28.46
N SER A 373 32.85 -16.10 -29.00
CA SER A 373 33.02 -15.23 -30.19
C SER A 373 34.01 -14.10 -29.91
N LEU A 374 33.96 -13.46 -28.74
CA LEU A 374 34.90 -12.42 -28.35
C LEU A 374 36.33 -12.96 -28.27
N GLU A 375 36.52 -14.14 -27.68
CA GLU A 375 37.84 -14.75 -27.58
C GLU A 375 38.40 -15.09 -28.95
N SER A 376 37.59 -15.65 -29.84
CA SER A 376 37.96 -15.93 -31.24
C SER A 376 38.30 -14.65 -32.01
N THR A 377 37.54 -13.56 -31.76
CA THR A 377 37.79 -12.27 -32.44
C THR A 377 39.09 -11.61 -31.94
N LYS A 378 39.42 -11.73 -30.63
CA LYS A 378 40.68 -11.26 -30.07
C LYS A 378 41.86 -12.00 -30.69
N LEU A 379 41.78 -13.32 -30.76
CA LEU A 379 42.82 -14.13 -31.40
C LEU A 379 42.97 -13.79 -32.89
N GLY A 380 41.85 -13.63 -33.62
CA GLY A 380 41.83 -13.19 -35.02
C GLY A 380 42.50 -11.83 -35.24
N ARG A 381 42.35 -10.91 -34.25
CA ARG A 381 43.06 -9.62 -34.28
C ARG A 381 44.57 -9.80 -34.10
N GLU A 382 45.02 -10.67 -33.20
CA GLU A 382 46.44 -10.93 -32.96
C GLU A 382 47.14 -11.48 -34.20
N VAL A 383 46.46 -12.32 -34.98
CA VAL A 383 46.99 -12.88 -36.23
C VAL A 383 46.70 -12.00 -37.47
N GLY A 384 46.07 -10.82 -37.28
CA GLY A 384 45.86 -9.81 -38.32
C GLY A 384 44.66 -10.02 -39.25
N VAL A 385 43.78 -11.01 -38.99
CA VAL A 385 42.58 -11.31 -39.80
C VAL A 385 41.29 -10.62 -39.28
N ARG A 386 41.35 -9.96 -38.13
CA ARG A 386 40.28 -9.16 -37.54
C ARG A 386 40.75 -7.78 -37.16
N THR A 387 39.82 -6.82 -37.13
CA THR A 387 40.11 -5.43 -36.78
C THR A 387 39.87 -5.16 -35.30
N SER A 388 40.38 -4.04 -34.78
CA SER A 388 40.05 -3.57 -33.43
C SER A 388 38.56 -3.23 -33.27
N VAL A 389 37.92 -2.81 -34.37
CA VAL A 389 36.45 -2.55 -34.38
C VAL A 389 35.65 -3.84 -34.19
N ASP A 390 36.11 -4.97 -34.79
CA ASP A 390 35.47 -6.28 -34.60
C ASP A 390 35.55 -6.72 -33.14
N VAL A 391 36.68 -6.51 -32.47
CA VAL A 391 36.85 -6.82 -31.04
C VAL A 391 35.88 -5.96 -30.17
N LEU A 392 35.79 -4.66 -30.47
CA LEU A 392 34.89 -3.77 -29.75
C LEU A 392 33.41 -4.19 -29.91
N ASN A 393 33.01 -4.50 -31.15
CA ASN A 393 31.63 -4.98 -31.42
C ASN A 393 31.36 -6.29 -30.67
N SER A 394 32.33 -7.23 -30.62
CA SER A 394 32.19 -8.48 -29.85
C SER A 394 32.15 -8.23 -28.33
N GLN A 395 32.93 -7.28 -27.81
CA GLN A 395 32.86 -6.85 -26.41
C GLN A 395 31.49 -6.25 -26.05
N GLN A 396 30.97 -5.39 -26.95
CA GLN A 396 29.63 -4.81 -26.78
C GLN A 396 28.53 -5.89 -26.78
N GLN A 397 28.68 -6.91 -27.65
CA GLN A 397 27.72 -8.04 -27.68
C GLN A 397 27.73 -8.85 -26.37
N VAL A 398 28.91 -9.16 -25.81
CA VAL A 398 29.04 -9.85 -24.52
C VAL A 398 28.38 -9.02 -23.40
N ALA A 399 28.63 -7.74 -23.38
CA ALA A 399 28.11 -6.86 -22.36
C ALA A 399 26.58 -6.66 -22.45
N ASN A 400 26.04 -6.55 -23.67
CA ASN A 400 24.59 -6.57 -23.88
C ASN A 400 23.98 -7.90 -23.40
N ALA A 401 24.57 -9.03 -23.72
CA ALA A 401 24.14 -10.34 -23.27
C ALA A 401 24.13 -10.47 -21.73
N ARG A 402 25.14 -9.92 -21.04
CA ARG A 402 25.23 -9.88 -19.58
C ARG A 402 24.11 -9.01 -18.97
N LYS A 403 23.90 -7.82 -19.54
CA LYS A 403 22.82 -6.92 -19.10
C LYS A 403 21.45 -7.56 -19.26
N ASP A 404 21.20 -8.15 -20.44
CA ASP A 404 19.91 -8.80 -20.74
C ASP A 404 19.67 -10.02 -19.84
N LEU A 405 20.71 -10.80 -19.54
CA LEU A 405 20.65 -11.90 -18.59
C LEU A 405 20.33 -11.40 -17.17
N ALA A 406 21.01 -10.35 -16.69
CA ALA A 406 20.75 -9.77 -15.38
C ALA A 406 19.30 -9.27 -15.28
N LYS A 407 18.84 -8.53 -16.30
CA LYS A 407 17.45 -8.06 -16.37
C LYS A 407 16.46 -9.23 -16.33
N SER A 408 16.67 -10.27 -17.13
CA SER A 408 15.78 -11.44 -17.17
C SER A 408 15.77 -12.21 -15.84
N LEU A 409 16.89 -12.27 -15.11
CA LEU A 409 16.95 -12.84 -13.77
C LEU A 409 16.12 -12.03 -12.77
N TYR A 410 16.27 -10.70 -12.73
CA TYR A 410 15.48 -9.83 -11.85
C TYR A 410 14.00 -9.87 -12.17
N ASP A 411 13.64 -9.78 -13.45
CA ASP A 411 12.25 -9.87 -13.90
C ASP A 411 11.59 -11.20 -13.52
N THR A 412 12.35 -12.32 -13.62
CA THR A 412 11.84 -13.65 -13.23
C THR A 412 11.65 -13.78 -11.72
N ILE A 413 12.56 -13.26 -10.90
CA ILE A 413 12.43 -13.22 -9.44
C ILE A 413 11.19 -12.40 -9.05
N LEU A 414 11.01 -11.23 -9.66
CA LEU A 414 9.84 -10.38 -9.42
C LEU A 414 8.53 -11.07 -9.86
N ALA A 415 8.54 -11.80 -10.98
CA ALA A 415 7.39 -12.59 -11.42
C ALA A 415 7.04 -13.69 -10.40
N GLN A 416 8.03 -14.34 -9.77
CA GLN A 416 7.81 -15.31 -8.70
C GLN A 416 7.15 -14.68 -7.47
N LEU A 417 7.63 -13.50 -7.03
CA LEU A 417 7.02 -12.77 -5.92
C LEU A 417 5.58 -12.33 -6.24
N LYS A 418 5.35 -11.80 -7.46
CA LYS A 418 4.02 -11.42 -7.95
C LYS A 418 3.07 -12.60 -8.05
N LEU A 419 3.56 -13.79 -8.44
CA LEU A 419 2.76 -15.00 -8.46
C LEU A 419 2.27 -15.38 -7.05
N LYS A 420 3.15 -15.32 -6.05
CA LYS A 420 2.79 -15.56 -4.65
C LYS A 420 1.85 -14.50 -4.08
N GLN A 421 2.04 -13.24 -4.47
CA GLN A 421 1.13 -12.14 -4.13
C GLN A 421 -0.27 -12.35 -4.74
N ALA A 422 -0.35 -12.77 -6.01
CA ALA A 422 -1.62 -13.00 -6.70
C ALA A 422 -2.49 -14.07 -6.00
N VAL A 423 -1.86 -15.06 -5.37
CA VAL A 423 -2.55 -16.07 -4.55
C VAL A 423 -2.65 -15.70 -3.06
N GLY A 424 -2.21 -14.50 -2.66
CA GLY A 424 -2.31 -14.03 -1.28
C GLY A 424 -1.36 -14.72 -0.28
N ARG A 425 -0.30 -15.38 -0.76
CA ARG A 425 0.62 -16.18 0.08
C ARG A 425 2.05 -15.63 0.17
N LEU A 426 2.27 -14.43 -0.37
CA LEU A 426 3.58 -13.79 -0.26
C LEU A 426 3.87 -13.43 1.21
N ASN A 427 5.04 -13.85 1.71
CA ASN A 427 5.47 -13.61 3.08
C ASN A 427 6.96 -13.22 3.17
N GLU A 428 7.45 -12.91 4.38
CA GLU A 428 8.86 -12.54 4.61
C GLU A 428 9.83 -13.69 4.32
N GLU A 429 9.39 -14.96 4.43
CA GLU A 429 10.24 -16.12 4.09
C GLU A 429 10.57 -16.16 2.60
N ASP A 430 9.66 -15.68 1.75
CA ASP A 430 9.87 -15.58 0.31
C ASP A 430 10.92 -14.52 -0.02
N LEU A 431 10.89 -13.37 0.68
CA LEU A 431 11.94 -12.38 0.57
C LEU A 431 13.28 -12.92 1.07
N ALA A 432 13.28 -13.66 2.19
CA ALA A 432 14.47 -14.32 2.71
C ALA A 432 15.03 -15.37 1.73
N ALA A 433 14.16 -16.07 0.99
CA ALA A 433 14.58 -16.98 -0.07
C ALA A 433 15.26 -16.24 -1.22
N VAL A 434 14.71 -15.09 -1.65
CA VAL A 434 15.35 -14.21 -2.65
C VAL A 434 16.66 -13.64 -2.10
N ASN A 435 16.68 -13.22 -0.84
CA ASN A 435 17.88 -12.69 -0.18
C ASN A 435 19.05 -13.68 -0.17
N ARG A 436 18.77 -14.98 -0.06
CA ARG A 436 19.80 -16.02 -0.17
C ARG A 436 20.42 -16.16 -1.56
N LEU A 437 19.79 -15.61 -2.61
CA LEU A 437 20.34 -15.55 -3.95
C LEU A 437 21.30 -14.37 -4.14
N LEU A 438 21.36 -13.44 -3.17
CA LEU A 438 22.28 -12.31 -3.20
C LEU A 438 23.67 -12.73 -2.72
N SER A 439 24.69 -12.05 -3.24
CA SER A 439 26.08 -12.27 -2.82
C SER A 439 26.28 -11.79 -1.39
N LYS A 440 26.75 -12.66 -0.51
CA LYS A 440 27.27 -12.22 0.80
C LYS A 440 28.60 -11.49 0.54
N GLN A 441 28.62 -10.20 0.77
CA GLN A 441 29.88 -9.45 0.84
C GLN A 441 30.49 -9.60 2.23
#